data_3f691f21ab202020ec30977c9104aeec
#
_entry.id   3f691f21ab202020ec30977c9104aeec
#
_cell.length_a   1.000
_cell.length_b   1.000
_cell.length_c   1.000
_cell.angle_alpha   90.00
_cell.angle_beta   90.00
_cell.angle_gamma   90.00
#
_symmetry.space_group_name_H-M   'P 1'
#
loop_
_entity.id
_entity.type
_entity.pdbx_description
1 polymer ?
#
loop_
_entity_poly.entity_id
_entity_poly.type
_entity_poly.pdbx_seq_one_letter_code
_entity_poly.pdbx_strand_id
1 'polypeptide(L)'
;APSFFNGVVAHCDYGIDLHTGARHRGNLPQIRADLQDERTRAMAEAFGAPVMLHAKTRDGSLREVANDQKIPILLYEAGEALRFDEVAIRAGVSGIINVMRQIGMLPASRSKRPKRTPMVTDQSYWVRARVSGVLRALVPLGAFVKKDEVIAVISDPIGDSSGDVE
;
A
#
# COMPACT_ATOMS: atom_id res chain seq x y z
N ALA A 1 1.13 0.35 -22.19
CA ALA A 1 2.01 -0.07 -21.70
C ALA A 1 3.38 -0.46 -22.26
N PRO A 2 3.57 -1.17 -23.39
CA PRO A 2 4.91 -1.47 -23.88
C PRO A 2 5.77 -0.23 -24.11
N SER A 3 5.21 0.85 -24.66
CA SER A 3 5.93 2.09 -24.94
C SER A 3 6.47 2.77 -23.68
N PHE A 4 5.72 2.78 -22.59
CA PHE A 4 6.18 3.36 -21.32
C PHE A 4 7.27 2.51 -20.68
N PHE A 5 7.10 1.19 -20.69
CA PHE A 5 8.12 0.29 -20.16
C PHE A 5 9.42 0.44 -20.94
N ASN A 6 9.40 0.28 -22.27
CA ASN A 6 10.60 0.33 -23.11
C ASN A 6 11.24 1.72 -23.14
N GLY A 7 10.43 2.79 -23.10
CA GLY A 7 10.92 4.16 -23.18
C GLY A 7 11.43 4.74 -21.86
N VAL A 8 11.00 4.19 -20.71
CA VAL A 8 11.32 4.74 -19.39
C VAL A 8 11.83 3.66 -18.45
N VAL A 9 10.98 2.69 -18.09
CA VAL A 9 11.26 1.77 -16.96
C VAL A 9 12.46 0.87 -17.25
N ALA A 10 12.61 0.39 -18.48
CA ALA A 10 13.73 -0.48 -18.87
C ALA A 10 15.11 0.19 -18.74
N HIS A 11 15.15 1.52 -18.59
CA HIS A 11 16.39 2.29 -18.41
C HIS A 11 16.60 2.73 -16.95
N CYS A 12 15.76 2.25 -16.03
CA CYS A 12 15.85 2.56 -14.59
C CYS A 12 16.46 1.39 -13.82
N ASP A 13 17.24 1.70 -12.79
CA ASP A 13 17.80 0.69 -11.87
C ASP A 13 16.82 0.33 -10.77
N TYR A 14 15.87 1.21 -10.43
CA TYR A 14 14.88 1.08 -9.36
C TYR A 14 13.57 1.77 -9.73
N GLY A 15 12.45 1.31 -9.17
CA GLY A 15 11.15 1.91 -9.40
C GLY A 15 10.31 2.03 -8.12
N ILE A 16 9.49 3.09 -8.08
CA ILE A 16 8.41 3.25 -7.10
C ILE A 16 7.16 3.69 -7.85
N ASP A 17 6.16 2.84 -7.88
CA ASP A 17 4.86 3.09 -8.49
C ASP A 17 3.89 3.60 -7.44
N LEU A 18 3.28 4.78 -7.66
CA LEU A 18 2.44 5.47 -6.69
C LEU A 18 0.97 5.30 -7.04
N HIS A 19 0.22 4.69 -6.11
CA HIS A 19 -1.19 4.41 -6.26
C HIS A 19 -2.02 4.99 -5.11
N THR A 20 -3.30 5.20 -5.37
CA THR A 20 -4.33 5.43 -4.35
C THR A 20 -5.28 4.25 -4.27
N GLY A 21 -6.12 4.22 -3.25
CA GLY A 21 -7.33 3.41 -3.24
C GLY A 21 -8.32 3.84 -4.33
N ALA A 22 -9.40 3.11 -4.49
CA ALA A 22 -10.48 3.46 -5.40
C ALA A 22 -11.34 4.62 -4.83
N ARG A 23 -12.33 5.07 -5.59
CA ARG A 23 -13.36 5.97 -5.07
C ARG A 23 -14.06 5.33 -3.86
N HIS A 24 -14.34 6.12 -2.84
CA HIS A 24 -15.00 5.71 -1.60
C HIS A 24 -14.28 4.58 -0.86
N ARG A 25 -12.98 4.45 -1.08
CA ARG A 25 -12.14 3.46 -0.41
C ARG A 25 -10.74 4.04 -0.15
N GLY A 26 -10.52 4.51 1.07
CA GLY A 26 -9.20 4.92 1.53
C GLY A 26 -8.32 3.70 1.86
N ASN A 27 -7.05 3.77 1.52
CA ASN A 27 -6.05 2.77 1.89
C ASN A 27 -5.11 3.33 2.96
N LEU A 28 -4.80 2.51 3.96
CA LEU A 28 -3.67 2.77 4.84
C LEU A 28 -2.38 2.79 4.01
N PRO A 29 -1.44 3.71 4.26
CA PRO A 29 -0.16 3.69 3.59
C PRO A 29 0.51 2.32 3.69
N GLN A 30 0.75 1.69 2.55
CA GLN A 30 1.31 0.35 2.46
C GLN A 30 2.24 0.21 1.27
N ILE A 31 3.21 -0.70 1.40
CA ILE A 31 4.03 -1.16 0.30
C ILE A 31 3.58 -2.55 -0.13
N ARG A 32 3.41 -2.73 -1.42
CA ARG A 32 3.21 -4.05 -2.05
C ARG A 32 4.39 -4.33 -2.95
N ALA A 33 5.12 -5.41 -2.68
CA ALA A 33 6.36 -5.71 -3.36
C ALA A 33 6.69 -7.20 -3.31
N ASP A 34 7.65 -7.64 -4.11
CA ASP A 34 8.29 -8.93 -3.92
C ASP A 34 9.29 -8.82 -2.76
N LEU A 35 8.86 -9.24 -1.57
CA LEU A 35 9.70 -9.20 -0.37
C LEU A 35 10.66 -10.40 -0.27
N GLN A 36 10.70 -11.30 -1.26
CA GLN A 36 11.69 -12.37 -1.35
C GLN A 36 12.97 -11.88 -2.03
N ASP A 37 12.89 -10.89 -2.92
CA ASP A 37 14.07 -10.21 -3.44
C ASP A 37 14.66 -9.27 -2.38
N GLU A 38 15.94 -9.47 -2.03
CA GLU A 38 16.62 -8.74 -0.94
C GLU A 38 16.71 -7.24 -1.21
N ARG A 39 16.91 -6.81 -2.47
CA ARG A 39 17.01 -5.39 -2.83
C ARG A 39 15.66 -4.70 -2.69
N THR A 40 14.61 -5.36 -3.18
CA THR A 40 13.23 -4.88 -3.07
C THR A 40 12.78 -4.81 -1.61
N ARG A 41 13.13 -5.81 -0.80
CA ARG A 41 12.87 -5.80 0.64
C ARG A 41 13.58 -4.64 1.34
N ALA A 42 14.86 -4.43 1.07
CA ALA A 42 15.62 -3.33 1.67
C ALA A 42 15.03 -1.95 1.32
N MET A 43 14.56 -1.76 0.07
CA MET A 43 13.84 -0.56 -0.34
C MET A 43 12.52 -0.40 0.43
N ALA A 44 11.72 -1.47 0.57
CA ALA A 44 10.43 -1.45 1.27
C ALA A 44 10.60 -1.09 2.76
N GLU A 45 11.61 -1.67 3.42
CA GLU A 45 11.96 -1.35 4.81
C GLU A 45 12.45 0.09 4.97
N ALA A 46 13.23 0.58 4.01
CA ALA A 46 13.70 1.97 3.99
C ALA A 46 12.56 2.96 3.78
N PHE A 47 11.57 2.61 2.93
CA PHE A 47 10.40 3.44 2.66
C PHE A 47 9.67 3.78 3.98
N GLY A 48 9.47 2.80 4.85
CA GLY A 48 8.93 3.01 6.19
C GLY A 48 7.41 3.15 6.27
N ALA A 49 6.68 2.56 5.33
CA ALA A 49 5.22 2.43 5.43
C ALA A 49 4.83 1.52 6.60
N PRO A 50 3.67 1.73 7.25
CA PRO A 50 3.24 0.92 8.38
C PRO A 50 2.96 -0.54 8.02
N VAL A 51 2.65 -0.83 6.77
CA VAL A 51 2.38 -2.19 6.29
C VAL A 51 3.23 -2.50 5.06
N MET A 52 3.82 -3.68 5.05
CA MET A 52 4.52 -4.27 3.91
C MET A 52 3.85 -5.60 3.55
N LEU A 53 3.27 -5.68 2.36
CA LEU A 53 2.61 -6.86 1.84
C LEU A 53 3.49 -7.53 0.78
N HIS A 54 3.91 -8.77 1.05
CA HIS A 54 4.47 -9.61 0.00
C HIS A 54 3.35 -9.93 -0.99
N ALA A 55 3.46 -9.42 -2.19
CA ALA A 55 2.46 -9.60 -3.22
C ALA A 55 3.12 -10.17 -4.47
N LYS A 56 2.70 -11.39 -4.83
CA LYS A 56 3.02 -11.94 -6.15
C LYS A 56 2.57 -10.95 -7.22
N THR A 57 3.35 -10.82 -8.26
CA THR A 57 3.00 -9.99 -9.41
C THR A 57 1.74 -10.53 -10.08
N ARG A 58 0.93 -9.63 -10.63
CA ARG A 58 -0.21 -10.01 -11.47
C ARG A 58 0.24 -9.97 -12.92
N ASP A 59 -0.18 -10.96 -13.69
CA ASP A 59 0.10 -11.05 -15.12
C ASP A 59 -0.20 -9.73 -15.85
N GLY A 60 0.74 -9.25 -16.65
CA GLY A 60 0.66 -7.99 -17.39
C GLY A 60 0.84 -6.72 -16.56
N SER A 61 1.19 -6.82 -15.28
CA SER A 61 1.47 -5.64 -14.45
C SER A 61 2.86 -5.04 -14.72
N LEU A 62 3.01 -3.74 -14.43
CA LEU A 62 4.32 -3.08 -14.52
C LEU A 62 5.37 -3.77 -13.64
N ARG A 63 4.96 -4.24 -12.45
CA ARG A 63 5.85 -4.93 -11.51
C ARG A 63 6.33 -6.27 -12.05
N GLU A 64 5.47 -7.03 -12.75
CA GLU A 64 5.87 -8.30 -13.36
C GLU A 64 6.96 -8.06 -14.39
N VAL A 65 6.70 -7.16 -15.36
CA VAL A 65 7.66 -6.87 -16.43
C VAL A 65 8.98 -6.32 -15.86
N ALA A 66 8.92 -5.50 -14.80
CA ALA A 66 10.12 -5.01 -14.12
C ALA A 66 10.88 -6.14 -13.40
N ASN A 67 10.18 -7.06 -12.71
CA ASN A 67 10.79 -8.21 -12.06
C ASN A 67 11.50 -9.13 -13.07
N ASP A 68 10.91 -9.37 -14.24
CA ASP A 68 11.51 -10.15 -15.32
C ASP A 68 12.85 -9.55 -15.80
N GLN A 69 12.94 -8.21 -15.73
CA GLN A 69 14.16 -7.46 -16.03
C GLN A 69 15.07 -7.24 -14.80
N LYS A 70 14.72 -7.86 -13.65
CA LYS A 70 15.46 -7.72 -12.39
C LYS A 70 15.56 -6.27 -11.88
N ILE A 71 14.58 -5.43 -12.20
CA ILE A 71 14.46 -4.07 -11.69
C ILE A 71 13.63 -4.09 -10.41
N PRO A 72 14.21 -3.80 -9.23
CA PRO A 72 13.46 -3.72 -7.98
C PRO A 72 12.41 -2.61 -8.06
N ILE A 73 11.16 -2.96 -7.79
CA ILE A 73 10.06 -2.01 -7.86
C ILE A 73 9.13 -2.15 -6.65
N LEU A 74 8.82 -1.03 -6.01
CA LEU A 74 7.80 -0.93 -4.98
C LEU A 74 6.51 -0.41 -5.58
N LEU A 75 5.37 -0.90 -5.11
CA LEU A 75 4.09 -0.23 -5.28
C LEU A 75 3.69 0.37 -3.92
N TYR A 76 3.65 1.69 -3.86
CA TYR A 76 3.10 2.42 -2.72
C TYR A 76 1.64 2.69 -2.96
N GLU A 77 0.78 2.33 -2.01
CA GLU A 77 -0.65 2.51 -2.09
C GLU A 77 -1.15 3.19 -0.82
N ALA A 78 -1.84 4.35 -0.94
CA ALA A 78 -2.33 5.11 0.20
C ALA A 78 -3.44 6.08 -0.18
N GLY A 79 -4.30 6.42 0.79
CA GLY A 79 -5.38 7.38 0.61
C GLY A 79 -6.46 6.90 -0.36
N GLU A 80 -7.27 7.84 -0.83
CA GLU A 80 -8.44 7.61 -1.69
C GLU A 80 -8.26 8.32 -3.04
N ALA A 81 -8.81 7.75 -4.11
CA ALA A 81 -8.83 8.36 -5.42
C ALA A 81 -9.53 9.73 -5.42
N LEU A 82 -9.06 10.63 -6.29
CA LEU A 82 -9.61 11.98 -6.51
C LEU A 82 -9.57 12.90 -5.26
N ARG A 83 -8.70 12.60 -4.29
CA ARG A 83 -8.47 13.43 -3.11
C ARG A 83 -6.99 13.64 -2.86
N PHE A 84 -6.65 14.82 -2.33
CA PHE A 84 -5.35 15.08 -1.75
C PHE A 84 -5.39 14.70 -0.27
N ASP A 85 -4.79 13.56 0.07
CA ASP A 85 -4.65 13.09 1.45
C ASP A 85 -3.24 13.44 1.95
N GLU A 86 -3.18 14.42 2.85
CA GLU A 86 -1.91 14.92 3.39
C GLU A 86 -1.09 13.84 4.12
N VAL A 87 -1.74 12.88 4.76
CA VAL A 87 -1.05 11.76 5.44
C VAL A 87 -0.40 10.86 4.39
N ALA A 88 -1.16 10.50 3.35
CA ALA A 88 -0.67 9.68 2.24
C ALA A 88 0.47 10.38 1.49
N ILE A 89 0.33 11.68 1.20
CA ILE A 89 1.34 12.49 0.50
C ILE A 89 2.63 12.56 1.32
N ARG A 90 2.56 12.92 2.60
CA ARG A 90 3.75 13.05 3.47
C ARG A 90 4.44 11.71 3.67
N ALA A 91 3.68 10.62 3.85
CA ALA A 91 4.25 9.29 3.96
C ALA A 91 4.96 8.89 2.66
N GLY A 92 4.33 9.14 1.51
CA GLY A 92 4.91 8.87 0.18
C GLY A 92 6.20 9.64 -0.06
N VAL A 93 6.19 10.97 0.12
CA VAL A 93 7.37 11.83 -0.07
C VAL A 93 8.51 11.41 0.88
N SER A 94 8.21 11.19 2.16
CA SER A 94 9.21 10.73 3.13
C SER A 94 9.78 9.37 2.76
N GLY A 95 8.92 8.45 2.32
CA GLY A 95 9.32 7.12 1.89
C GLY A 95 10.24 7.14 0.68
N ILE A 96 9.90 7.91 -0.35
CA ILE A 96 10.74 8.08 -1.54
C ILE A 96 12.12 8.62 -1.15
N ILE A 97 12.19 9.68 -0.35
CA ILE A 97 13.47 10.26 0.12
C ILE A 97 14.29 9.23 0.91
N ASN A 98 13.64 8.38 1.72
CA ASN A 98 14.34 7.34 2.48
C ASN A 98 14.88 6.25 1.56
N VAL A 99 14.14 5.84 0.53
CA VAL A 99 14.62 4.90 -0.48
C VAL A 99 15.80 5.50 -1.25
N MET A 100 15.70 6.76 -1.69
CA MET A 100 16.83 7.44 -2.36
C MET A 100 18.10 7.46 -1.51
N ARG A 101 17.97 7.60 -0.20
CA ARG A 101 19.10 7.48 0.74
C ARG A 101 19.64 6.06 0.84
N GLN A 102 18.73 5.09 0.89
CA GLN A 102 19.07 3.67 1.00
C GLN A 102 19.88 3.19 -0.21
N ILE A 103 19.52 3.66 -1.42
CA ILE A 103 20.20 3.28 -2.67
C ILE A 103 21.38 4.22 -3.03
N GLY A 104 21.76 5.14 -2.14
CA GLY A 104 22.93 6.00 -2.31
C GLY A 104 22.73 7.24 -3.19
N MET A 105 21.51 7.55 -3.63
CA MET A 105 21.20 8.77 -4.40
C MET A 105 21.27 10.05 -3.54
N LEU A 106 21.03 9.93 -2.24
CA LEU A 106 21.06 11.04 -1.29
C LEU A 106 21.95 10.69 -0.09
N PRO A 107 22.56 11.70 0.58
CA PRO A 107 23.30 11.48 1.80
C PRO A 107 22.45 10.83 2.90
N ALA A 108 23.08 10.06 3.78
CA ALA A 108 22.42 9.45 4.93
C ALA A 108 21.69 10.49 5.79
N SER A 109 20.54 10.11 6.36
CA SER A 109 19.79 11.00 7.25
C SER A 109 20.57 11.27 8.55
N ARG A 110 20.64 12.52 8.97
CA ARG A 110 21.13 12.91 10.30
C ARG A 110 20.07 12.71 11.39
N SER A 111 18.83 12.43 11.03
CA SER A 111 17.73 12.23 11.98
C SER A 111 17.88 10.90 12.72
N LYS A 112 17.84 10.95 14.05
CA LYS A 112 17.83 9.78 14.94
C LYS A 112 16.42 9.28 15.26
N ARG A 113 15.40 9.65 14.46
CA ARG A 113 14.04 9.17 14.73
C ARG A 113 14.01 7.63 14.66
N PRO A 114 13.43 6.96 15.67
CA PRO A 114 13.31 5.51 15.64
C PRO A 114 12.47 5.09 14.41
N LYS A 115 12.97 4.12 13.66
CA LYS A 115 12.21 3.50 12.58
C LYS A 115 11.07 2.71 13.22
N ARG A 116 9.84 2.93 12.78
CA ARG A 116 8.72 2.07 13.14
C ARG A 116 8.91 0.72 12.45
N THR A 117 8.70 -0.36 13.18
CA THR A 117 8.69 -1.70 12.59
C THR A 117 7.38 -1.86 11.80
N PRO A 118 7.44 -2.09 10.49
CA PRO A 118 6.23 -2.32 9.70
C PRO A 118 5.60 -3.67 10.07
N MET A 119 4.29 -3.78 9.92
CA MET A 119 3.61 -5.05 9.84
C MET A 119 3.95 -5.70 8.49
N VAL A 120 4.58 -6.87 8.52
CA VAL A 120 4.90 -7.64 7.30
C VAL A 120 3.93 -8.80 7.18
N THR A 121 3.29 -8.95 6.02
CA THR A 121 2.35 -10.05 5.75
C THR A 121 2.45 -10.49 4.30
N ASP A 122 2.10 -11.75 4.04
CA ASP A 122 1.92 -12.33 2.72
C ASP A 122 0.45 -12.65 2.42
N GLN A 123 -0.45 -12.33 3.34
CA GLN A 123 -1.87 -12.64 3.26
C GLN A 123 -2.71 -11.38 3.32
N SER A 124 -3.77 -11.37 2.51
CA SER A 124 -4.83 -10.38 2.59
C SER A 124 -6.14 -11.00 2.09
N TYR A 125 -7.25 -10.60 2.67
CA TYR A 125 -8.57 -11.07 2.24
C TYR A 125 -9.59 -9.92 2.28
N TRP A 126 -10.65 -10.09 1.52
CA TRP A 126 -11.76 -9.16 1.50
C TRP A 126 -12.84 -9.62 2.48
N VAL A 127 -13.15 -8.79 3.45
CA VAL A 127 -14.41 -8.90 4.19
C VAL A 127 -15.52 -8.32 3.31
N ARG A 128 -16.57 -9.09 3.07
CA ARG A 128 -17.65 -8.70 2.16
C ARG A 128 -18.94 -8.47 2.92
N ALA A 129 -19.65 -7.41 2.52
CA ALA A 129 -20.99 -7.14 3.02
C ALA A 129 -21.93 -8.33 2.69
N ARG A 130 -22.73 -8.75 3.67
CA ARG A 130 -23.73 -9.81 3.52
C ARG A 130 -25.07 -9.28 3.02
N VAL A 131 -25.31 -7.97 3.20
CA VAL A 131 -26.54 -7.27 2.84
C VAL A 131 -26.21 -5.96 2.12
N SER A 132 -27.18 -5.41 1.39
CA SER A 132 -27.08 -4.06 0.83
C SER A 132 -27.44 -3.02 1.88
N GLY A 133 -26.90 -1.80 1.75
CA GLY A 133 -27.22 -0.72 2.67
C GLY A 133 -26.12 0.34 2.74
N VAL A 134 -26.23 1.22 3.73
CA VAL A 134 -25.25 2.25 4.04
C VAL A 134 -24.27 1.71 5.07
N LEU A 135 -22.99 1.59 4.69
CA LEU A 135 -21.92 1.10 5.56
C LEU A 135 -21.42 2.22 6.47
N ARG A 136 -21.36 1.94 7.76
CA ARG A 136 -20.72 2.77 8.78
C ARG A 136 -19.59 2.01 9.46
N ALA A 137 -18.34 2.40 9.24
CA ALA A 137 -17.20 1.81 9.92
C ALA A 137 -17.23 2.15 11.43
N LEU A 138 -16.91 1.17 12.26
CA LEU A 138 -16.81 1.30 13.73
C LEU A 138 -15.37 1.34 14.21
N VAL A 139 -14.44 0.82 13.41
CA VAL A 139 -13.01 0.82 13.71
C VAL A 139 -12.24 1.69 12.72
N PRO A 140 -11.20 2.40 13.16
CA PRO A 140 -10.41 3.22 12.26
C PRO A 140 -9.55 2.37 11.33
N LEU A 141 -9.22 2.93 10.16
CA LEU A 141 -8.29 2.33 9.23
C LEU A 141 -6.92 2.07 9.88
N GLY A 142 -6.41 0.85 9.79
CA GLY A 142 -5.17 0.42 10.42
C GLY A 142 -5.32 -0.11 11.84
N ALA A 143 -6.52 -0.23 12.36
CA ALA A 143 -6.78 -0.90 13.64
C ALA A 143 -6.45 -2.39 13.57
N PHE A 144 -5.94 -2.93 14.67
CA PHE A 144 -5.91 -4.37 14.89
C PHE A 144 -7.27 -4.82 15.39
N VAL A 145 -7.82 -5.83 14.76
CA VAL A 145 -9.12 -6.40 15.11
C VAL A 145 -8.97 -7.87 15.48
N LYS A 146 -9.86 -8.38 16.32
CA LYS A 146 -9.90 -9.79 16.68
C LYS A 146 -10.84 -10.54 15.75
N LYS A 147 -10.71 -11.86 15.75
CA LYS A 147 -11.70 -12.71 15.08
C LYS A 147 -13.09 -12.45 15.70
N ASP A 148 -14.10 -12.36 14.83
CA ASP A 148 -15.51 -12.13 15.20
C ASP A 148 -15.76 -10.74 15.86
N GLU A 149 -14.85 -9.79 15.70
CA GLU A 149 -15.05 -8.40 16.11
C GLU A 149 -15.83 -7.63 15.05
N VAL A 150 -16.89 -6.94 15.46
CA VAL A 150 -17.71 -6.13 14.57
C VAL A 150 -16.93 -4.88 14.13
N ILE A 151 -16.58 -4.81 12.85
CA ILE A 151 -15.77 -3.74 12.27
C ILE A 151 -16.60 -2.64 11.60
N ALA A 152 -17.83 -2.96 11.20
CA ALA A 152 -18.75 -2.02 10.59
C ALA A 152 -20.19 -2.49 10.76
N VAL A 153 -21.13 -1.57 10.57
CA VAL A 153 -22.56 -1.83 10.50
C VAL A 153 -23.08 -1.40 9.15
N ILE A 154 -23.99 -2.21 8.57
CA ILE A 154 -24.71 -1.87 7.37
C ILE A 154 -26.16 -1.65 7.75
N SER A 155 -26.66 -0.45 7.52
CA SER A 155 -28.05 -0.08 7.84
C SER A 155 -28.85 0.12 6.54
N ASP A 156 -30.10 -0.33 6.57
CA ASP A 156 -31.06 0.01 5.53
C ASP A 156 -31.29 1.54 5.51
N PRO A 157 -31.17 2.21 4.36
CA PRO A 157 -31.41 3.65 4.27
C PRO A 157 -32.84 4.07 4.63
N ILE A 158 -33.79 3.14 4.57
CA ILE A 158 -35.20 3.37 4.93
C ILE A 158 -35.45 3.04 6.42
N GLY A 159 -34.53 2.35 7.09
CA GLY A 159 -34.57 2.14 8.54
C GLY A 159 -35.19 0.81 9.01
N ASP A 160 -35.56 -0.08 8.09
CA ASP A 160 -36.26 -1.32 8.44
C ASP A 160 -35.35 -2.48 8.92
N SER A 161 -34.05 -2.41 8.61
CA SER A 161 -33.11 -3.46 9.01
C SER A 161 -31.66 -2.94 9.15
N SER A 162 -30.88 -3.58 10.01
CA SER A 162 -29.43 -3.38 10.09
C SER A 162 -28.71 -4.73 10.18
N GLY A 163 -27.51 -4.81 9.62
CA GLY A 163 -26.64 -5.98 9.69
C GLY A 163 -25.23 -5.58 10.10
N ASP A 164 -24.61 -6.41 10.92
CA ASP A 164 -23.22 -6.25 11.34
C ASP A 164 -22.26 -6.84 10.30
N VAL A 165 -21.06 -6.27 10.21
CA VAL A 165 -19.94 -6.77 9.40
C VAL A 165 -18.82 -7.12 10.36
N GLU A 166 -18.55 -8.42 10.48
CA GLU A 166 -17.52 -9.03 11.34
C GLU A 166 -16.25 -9.34 10.55
#